data_c803fd17d6bdf3f8c264df3e46d78e52
#
_entry.id   c803fd17d6bdf3f8c264df3e46d78e52
#
_cell.length_a   1.000
_cell.length_b   1.000
_cell.length_c   1.000
_cell.angle_alpha   90.00
_cell.angle_beta   90.00
_cell.angle_gamma   90.00
#
_symmetry.space_group_name_H-M   'P 1'
#
loop_
_entity.id
_entity.type
_entity.pdbx_description
1 polymer ?
#
loop_
_entity_poly.entity_id
_entity_poly.type
_entity_poly.pdbx_seq_one_letter_code
_entity_poly.pdbx_strand_id
1 'polypeptide(L)'
;LGGTIDQNSVAEIERGLDINLKGVLFGAQAALPHLQKTAPGSCLLNTASAAGIYGTSGASVYSATKFGVRAITESLDAEWARHGIAVRSIMPSFIDTPLIQHNPNDRSNASIREQVMAAGLEITPVSEVGEAAWQAVHSDRLHTPVGKTAKKVAFASRWLPGQMRKQARKRAALGVD
;
A
#
# COMPACT_ATOMS: atom_id res chain seq x y z
N LEU A 1 4.72 9.54 -4.31
CA LEU A 1 4.59 10.82 -3.62
C LEU A 1 5.09 10.67 -2.19
N GLY A 2 6.16 11.31 -1.86
CA GLY A 2 6.77 11.39 -0.53
C GLY A 2 6.95 12.83 -0.09
N GLY A 3 7.55 13.02 1.09
CA GLY A 3 7.74 14.31 1.74
C GLY A 3 6.71 14.60 2.82
N THR A 4 7.03 15.56 3.70
CA THR A 4 6.10 16.02 4.72
C THR A 4 4.94 16.79 4.07
N ILE A 5 3.82 16.92 4.75
CA ILE A 5 2.59 17.49 4.15
C ILE A 5 2.76 18.92 3.64
N ASP A 6 3.61 19.70 4.32
CA ASP A 6 3.96 21.08 3.94
C ASP A 6 4.88 21.16 2.72
N GLN A 7 5.52 20.07 2.34
CA GLN A 7 6.36 19.95 1.13
C GLN A 7 5.58 19.57 -0.12
N ASN A 8 4.40 19.00 0.05
CA ASN A 8 3.58 18.60 -1.09
C ASN A 8 2.73 19.78 -1.59
N SER A 9 2.77 20.07 -2.87
CA SER A 9 1.87 21.02 -3.51
C SER A 9 0.45 20.46 -3.62
N VAL A 10 -0.54 21.33 -3.75
CA VAL A 10 -1.94 20.92 -3.99
C VAL A 10 -2.05 20.03 -5.23
N ALA A 11 -1.36 20.37 -6.31
CA ALA A 11 -1.38 19.59 -7.54
C ALA A 11 -0.80 18.17 -7.36
N GLU A 12 0.27 18.02 -6.57
CA GLU A 12 0.82 16.70 -6.25
C GLU A 12 -0.14 15.87 -5.40
N ILE A 13 -0.81 16.50 -4.43
CA ILE A 13 -1.83 15.85 -3.60
C ILE A 13 -2.99 15.35 -4.48
N GLU A 14 -3.55 16.22 -5.31
CA GLU A 14 -4.64 15.87 -6.23
C GLU A 14 -4.24 14.74 -7.16
N ARG A 15 -3.08 14.84 -7.81
CA ARG A 15 -2.56 13.78 -8.68
C ARG A 15 -2.39 12.45 -7.93
N GLY A 16 -1.90 12.49 -6.69
CA GLY A 16 -1.75 11.31 -5.86
C GLY A 16 -3.09 10.63 -5.55
N LEU A 17 -4.11 11.42 -5.23
CA LEU A 17 -5.48 10.95 -5.01
C LEU A 17 -6.10 10.40 -6.30
N ASP A 18 -5.94 11.10 -7.41
CA ASP A 18 -6.50 10.69 -8.70
C ASP A 18 -5.95 9.35 -9.16
N ILE A 19 -4.63 9.17 -9.10
CA ILE A 19 -3.99 7.94 -9.56
C ILE A 19 -4.23 6.80 -8.58
N ASN A 20 -3.89 7.00 -7.29
CA ASN A 20 -3.81 5.90 -6.34
C ASN A 20 -5.15 5.52 -5.71
N LEU A 21 -6.13 6.42 -5.72
CA LEU A 21 -7.43 6.18 -5.10
C LEU A 21 -8.56 6.15 -6.12
N LYS A 22 -8.77 7.23 -6.89
CA LYS A 22 -9.82 7.27 -7.92
C LYS A 22 -9.58 6.22 -9.00
N GLY A 23 -8.31 6.02 -9.43
CA GLY A 23 -7.97 4.96 -10.39
C GLY A 23 -8.38 3.57 -9.93
N VAL A 24 -8.24 3.26 -8.63
CA VAL A 24 -8.68 1.97 -8.07
C VAL A 24 -10.21 1.85 -8.07
N LEU A 25 -10.94 2.92 -7.70
CA LEU A 25 -12.40 2.95 -7.73
C LEU A 25 -12.94 2.76 -9.16
N PHE A 26 -12.40 3.50 -10.12
CA PHE A 26 -12.81 3.40 -11.52
C PHE A 26 -12.47 2.03 -12.12
N GLY A 27 -11.28 1.49 -11.77
CA GLY A 27 -10.88 0.15 -12.17
C GLY A 27 -11.82 -0.93 -11.63
N ALA A 28 -12.20 -0.83 -10.35
CA ALA A 28 -13.15 -1.75 -9.72
C ALA A 28 -14.54 -1.65 -10.40
N GLN A 29 -15.04 -0.44 -10.61
CA GLN A 29 -16.33 -0.19 -11.27
C GLN A 29 -16.35 -0.79 -12.69
N ALA A 30 -15.28 -0.57 -13.47
CA ALA A 30 -15.17 -1.10 -14.82
C ALA A 30 -15.01 -2.63 -14.84
N ALA A 31 -14.32 -3.22 -13.85
CA ALA A 31 -14.09 -4.66 -13.79
C ALA A 31 -15.35 -5.46 -13.40
N LEU A 32 -16.24 -4.90 -12.59
CA LEU A 32 -17.39 -5.61 -12.02
C LEU A 32 -18.22 -6.38 -13.05
N PRO A 33 -18.70 -5.80 -14.19
CA PRO A 33 -19.52 -6.52 -15.15
C PRO A 33 -18.78 -7.68 -15.84
N HIS A 34 -17.44 -7.60 -15.89
CA HIS A 34 -16.61 -8.68 -16.45
C HIS A 34 -16.41 -9.81 -15.42
N LEU A 35 -16.14 -9.47 -14.17
CA LEU A 35 -15.99 -10.45 -13.09
C LEU A 35 -17.29 -11.20 -12.81
N GLN A 36 -18.46 -10.54 -12.94
CA GLN A 36 -19.77 -11.18 -12.81
C GLN A 36 -20.01 -12.27 -13.87
N LYS A 37 -19.48 -12.10 -15.07
CA LYS A 37 -19.64 -13.11 -16.16
C LYS A 37 -18.87 -14.40 -15.91
N THR A 38 -17.81 -14.34 -15.11
CA THR A 38 -16.93 -15.47 -14.80
C THR A 38 -17.04 -15.93 -13.34
N ALA A 39 -17.93 -15.32 -12.56
CA ALA A 39 -18.24 -15.75 -11.20
C ALA A 39 -19.10 -17.03 -11.21
N PRO A 40 -19.02 -17.90 -10.17
CA PRO A 40 -18.15 -17.79 -9.01
C PRO A 40 -16.68 -18.10 -9.34
N GLY A 41 -15.77 -17.63 -8.48
CA GLY A 41 -14.32 -17.89 -8.59
C GLY A 41 -13.53 -16.72 -9.15
N SER A 42 -14.19 -15.63 -9.55
CA SER A 42 -13.53 -14.39 -9.94
C SER A 42 -12.97 -13.65 -8.70
N CYS A 43 -11.84 -12.96 -8.89
CA CYS A 43 -11.20 -12.17 -7.84
C CYS A 43 -10.71 -10.83 -8.38
N LEU A 44 -11.00 -9.75 -7.64
CA LEU A 44 -10.35 -8.45 -7.80
C LEU A 44 -9.20 -8.36 -6.80
N LEU A 45 -7.95 -8.24 -7.28
CA LEU A 45 -6.78 -8.06 -6.44
C LEU A 45 -6.31 -6.61 -6.51
N ASN A 46 -6.41 -5.89 -5.38
CA ASN A 46 -5.94 -4.53 -5.23
C ASN A 46 -4.51 -4.48 -4.70
N THR A 47 -3.72 -3.50 -5.16
CA THR A 47 -2.38 -3.23 -4.62
C THR A 47 -2.44 -2.07 -3.63
N ALA A 48 -2.55 -2.41 -2.33
CA ALA A 48 -2.39 -1.46 -1.24
C ALA A 48 -0.90 -1.23 -0.92
N SER A 49 -0.51 -1.17 0.35
CA SER A 49 0.88 -1.02 0.80
C SER A 49 0.99 -1.28 2.30
N ALA A 50 2.18 -1.51 2.82
CA ALA A 50 2.49 -1.40 4.24
C ALA A 50 2.10 -0.02 4.83
N ALA A 51 2.18 1.04 4.00
CA ALA A 51 1.70 2.39 4.34
C ALA A 51 0.17 2.49 4.46
N GLY A 52 -0.59 1.49 4.04
CA GLY A 52 -2.03 1.31 4.28
C GLY A 52 -2.34 0.50 5.55
N ILE A 53 -1.30 0.03 6.26
CA ILE A 53 -1.43 -0.65 7.56
C ILE A 53 -1.15 0.32 8.71
N TYR A 54 -0.13 1.16 8.54
CA TYR A 54 0.24 2.20 9.49
C TYR A 54 0.78 3.42 8.73
N GLY A 55 0.29 4.63 9.09
CA GLY A 55 0.69 5.87 8.44
C GLY A 55 2.19 6.15 8.63
N THR A 56 2.87 6.47 7.54
CA THR A 56 4.31 6.69 7.51
C THR A 56 4.60 8.18 7.51
N SER A 57 5.49 8.64 8.41
CA SER A 57 6.04 10.01 8.37
C SER A 57 6.70 10.24 7.01
N GLY A 58 6.62 11.46 6.49
CA GLY A 58 7.12 11.78 5.15
C GLY A 58 6.33 11.17 3.98
N ALA A 59 5.16 10.55 4.23
CA ALA A 59 4.32 9.95 3.19
C ALA A 59 2.82 9.99 3.54
N SER A 60 2.36 11.09 4.14
CA SER A 60 0.98 11.20 4.64
C SER A 60 -0.07 11.06 3.53
N VAL A 61 0.11 11.73 2.40
CA VAL A 61 -0.81 11.64 1.24
C VAL A 61 -0.80 10.23 0.66
N TYR A 62 0.38 9.64 0.46
CA TYR A 62 0.50 8.27 -0.01
C TYR A 62 -0.17 7.28 0.96
N SER A 63 0.09 7.41 2.26
CA SER A 63 -0.54 6.59 3.28
C SER A 63 -2.06 6.70 3.23
N ALA A 64 -2.61 7.92 3.15
CA ALA A 64 -4.06 8.13 3.03
C ALA A 64 -4.65 7.40 1.81
N THR A 65 -3.99 7.46 0.64
CA THR A 65 -4.45 6.71 -0.54
C THR A 65 -4.43 5.20 -0.31
N LYS A 66 -3.38 4.66 0.33
CA LYS A 66 -3.24 3.21 0.55
C LYS A 66 -4.13 2.68 1.67
N PHE A 67 -4.47 3.48 2.67
CA PHE A 67 -5.57 3.21 3.61
C PHE A 67 -6.92 3.22 2.87
N GLY A 68 -7.14 4.17 1.96
CA GLY A 68 -8.32 4.20 1.10
C GLY A 68 -8.47 2.93 0.26
N VAL A 69 -7.40 2.45 -0.38
CA VAL A 69 -7.42 1.18 -1.13
C VAL A 69 -7.76 -0.01 -0.23
N ARG A 70 -7.25 -0.01 1.00
CA ARG A 70 -7.63 -1.04 1.98
C ARG A 70 -9.11 -0.99 2.29
N ALA A 71 -9.66 0.19 2.61
CA ALA A 71 -11.09 0.37 2.90
C ALA A 71 -11.97 -0.03 1.70
N ILE A 72 -11.58 0.36 0.47
CA ILE A 72 -12.26 -0.04 -0.77
C ILE A 72 -12.28 -1.58 -0.88
N THR A 73 -11.17 -2.24 -0.61
CA THR A 73 -11.08 -3.71 -0.65
C THR A 73 -12.05 -4.36 0.33
N GLU A 74 -12.08 -3.87 1.58
CA GLU A 74 -12.98 -4.37 2.63
C GLU A 74 -14.45 -4.18 2.25
N SER A 75 -14.82 -3.01 1.74
CA SER A 75 -16.19 -2.71 1.32
C SER A 75 -16.63 -3.55 0.13
N LEU A 76 -15.79 -3.62 -0.92
CA LEU A 76 -16.13 -4.36 -2.13
C LEU A 76 -16.16 -5.88 -1.91
N ASP A 77 -15.35 -6.43 -1.00
CA ASP A 77 -15.44 -7.86 -0.64
C ASP A 77 -16.82 -8.19 -0.07
N ALA A 78 -17.35 -7.34 0.80
CA ALA A 78 -18.68 -7.50 1.35
C ALA A 78 -19.79 -7.28 0.30
N GLU A 79 -19.68 -6.23 -0.52
CA GLU A 79 -20.67 -5.89 -1.54
C GLU A 79 -20.77 -6.97 -2.64
N TRP A 80 -19.63 -7.54 -3.05
CA TRP A 80 -19.56 -8.47 -4.18
C TRP A 80 -19.67 -9.94 -3.78
N ALA A 81 -19.71 -10.24 -2.47
CA ALA A 81 -19.96 -11.58 -1.95
C ALA A 81 -21.23 -12.21 -2.53
N ARG A 82 -22.31 -11.43 -2.70
CA ARG A 82 -23.56 -11.88 -3.33
C ARG A 82 -23.42 -12.34 -4.78
N HIS A 83 -22.35 -11.95 -5.45
CA HIS A 83 -22.02 -12.35 -6.82
C HIS A 83 -21.01 -13.51 -6.88
N GLY A 84 -20.50 -13.97 -5.73
CA GLY A 84 -19.45 -14.99 -5.68
C GLY A 84 -18.10 -14.46 -6.16
N ILE A 85 -17.86 -13.13 -6.06
CA ILE A 85 -16.62 -12.48 -6.46
C ILE A 85 -15.82 -12.15 -5.19
N ALA A 86 -14.60 -12.65 -5.09
CA ALA A 86 -13.69 -12.29 -4.03
C ALA A 86 -12.99 -10.95 -4.32
N VAL A 87 -12.76 -10.14 -3.28
CA VAL A 87 -11.92 -8.93 -3.39
C VAL A 87 -10.80 -9.04 -2.36
N ARG A 88 -9.56 -8.91 -2.81
CA ARG A 88 -8.37 -9.11 -1.98
C ARG A 88 -7.40 -7.95 -2.15
N SER A 89 -6.48 -7.77 -1.22
CA SER A 89 -5.34 -6.87 -1.42
C SER A 89 -4.02 -7.49 -1.01
N ILE A 90 -2.98 -7.14 -1.78
CA ILE A 90 -1.60 -7.28 -1.33
C ILE A 90 -1.13 -5.97 -0.72
N MET A 91 -0.29 -6.07 0.31
CA MET A 91 0.25 -4.92 1.05
C MET A 91 1.79 -4.99 1.08
N PRO A 92 2.46 -4.68 -0.04
CA PRO A 92 3.92 -4.71 -0.13
C PRO A 92 4.56 -3.60 0.70
N SER A 93 5.81 -3.84 1.16
CA SER A 93 6.69 -2.81 1.66
C SER A 93 7.52 -2.23 0.50
N PHE A 94 8.83 -2.18 0.61
CA PHE A 94 9.72 -1.70 -0.45
C PHE A 94 10.07 -2.84 -1.40
N ILE A 95 9.74 -2.68 -2.68
CA ILE A 95 9.90 -3.71 -3.70
C ILE A 95 10.94 -3.26 -4.71
N ASP A 96 11.79 -4.18 -5.15
CA ASP A 96 12.85 -3.93 -6.14
C ASP A 96 12.24 -3.71 -7.53
N THR A 97 11.84 -2.49 -7.78
CA THR A 97 11.22 -2.03 -9.03
C THR A 97 11.83 -0.70 -9.45
N PRO A 98 11.67 -0.26 -10.70
CA PRO A 98 12.13 1.06 -11.13
C PRO A 98 11.60 2.21 -10.26
N LEU A 99 10.45 2.04 -9.62
CA LEU A 99 9.83 3.07 -8.76
C LEU A 99 10.76 3.53 -7.63
N ILE A 100 11.49 2.60 -6.98
CA ILE A 100 12.35 2.96 -5.85
C ILE A 100 13.69 3.59 -6.27
N GLN A 101 13.99 3.62 -7.57
CA GLN A 101 15.17 4.32 -8.11
C GLN A 101 14.94 5.84 -8.21
N HIS A 102 13.66 6.28 -8.17
CA HIS A 102 13.31 7.69 -8.22
C HIS A 102 13.37 8.34 -6.82
N ASN A 103 13.52 9.66 -6.81
CA ASN A 103 13.38 10.43 -5.59
C ASN A 103 11.91 10.44 -5.14
N PRO A 104 11.64 10.47 -3.82
CA PRO A 104 10.27 10.47 -3.33
C PRO A 104 9.49 11.75 -3.70
N ASN A 105 10.18 12.86 -3.90
CA ASN A 105 9.66 14.14 -4.39
C ASN A 105 10.78 14.96 -5.03
N ASP A 106 10.45 16.11 -5.63
CA ASP A 106 11.39 16.99 -6.34
C ASP A 106 12.41 17.69 -5.43
N ARG A 107 12.21 17.66 -4.11
CA ARG A 107 13.09 18.27 -3.12
C ARG A 107 14.09 17.30 -2.50
N SER A 108 13.94 16.01 -2.74
CA SER A 108 14.81 14.97 -2.21
C SER A 108 16.05 14.81 -3.08
N ASN A 109 17.22 14.75 -2.45
CA ASN A 109 18.51 14.50 -3.12
C ASN A 109 18.90 13.01 -3.13
N ALA A 110 18.08 12.13 -2.58
CA ALA A 110 18.33 10.70 -2.52
C ALA A 110 17.12 9.91 -3.03
N SER A 111 17.38 8.83 -3.74
CA SER A 111 16.35 7.90 -4.19
C SER A 111 15.67 7.21 -3.01
N ILE A 112 14.46 6.69 -3.24
CA ILE A 112 13.76 5.86 -2.23
C ILE A 112 14.64 4.67 -1.86
N ARG A 113 15.35 4.06 -2.81
CA ARG A 113 16.26 2.93 -2.58
C ARG A 113 17.37 3.27 -1.59
N GLU A 114 18.04 4.40 -1.79
CA GLU A 114 19.12 4.85 -0.90
C GLU A 114 18.61 5.11 0.52
N GLN A 115 17.45 5.74 0.66
CA GLN A 115 16.81 6.00 1.95
C GLN A 115 16.43 4.70 2.66
N VAL A 116 15.86 3.72 1.95
CA VAL A 116 15.49 2.40 2.47
C VAL A 116 16.71 1.62 2.96
N MET A 117 17.80 1.64 2.18
CA MET A 117 19.06 0.99 2.55
C MET A 117 19.71 1.66 3.76
N ALA A 118 19.74 2.99 3.81
CA ALA A 118 20.25 3.75 4.95
C ALA A 118 19.47 3.49 6.24
N ALA A 119 18.15 3.25 6.13
CA ALA A 119 17.29 2.88 7.24
C ALA A 119 17.40 1.39 7.67
N GLY A 120 18.24 0.59 6.99
CA GLY A 120 18.39 -0.85 7.24
C GLY A 120 17.11 -1.65 6.98
N LEU A 121 16.25 -1.17 6.08
CA LEU A 121 15.01 -1.83 5.72
C LEU A 121 15.22 -2.80 4.56
N GLU A 122 14.38 -3.82 4.50
CA GLU A 122 14.41 -4.83 3.45
C GLU A 122 13.87 -4.26 2.13
N ILE A 123 14.56 -4.57 1.04
CA ILE A 123 14.03 -4.45 -0.32
C ILE A 123 13.67 -5.86 -0.78
N THR A 124 12.41 -6.08 -1.05
CA THR A 124 11.84 -7.39 -1.40
C THR A 124 11.87 -7.58 -2.92
N PRO A 125 12.32 -8.73 -3.45
CA PRO A 125 12.26 -9.02 -4.88
C PRO A 125 10.83 -8.99 -5.43
N VAL A 126 10.66 -8.52 -6.67
CA VAL A 126 9.35 -8.46 -7.33
C VAL A 126 8.71 -9.85 -7.50
N SER A 127 9.53 -10.90 -7.64
CA SER A 127 9.05 -12.28 -7.72
C SER A 127 8.28 -12.73 -6.46
N GLU A 128 8.70 -12.30 -5.27
CA GLU A 128 7.97 -12.58 -4.04
C GLU A 128 6.58 -11.90 -4.00
N VAL A 129 6.46 -10.74 -4.65
CA VAL A 129 5.17 -10.06 -4.78
C VAL A 129 4.24 -10.82 -5.72
N GLY A 130 4.77 -11.33 -6.84
CA GLY A 130 4.02 -12.17 -7.77
C GLY A 130 3.48 -13.44 -7.11
N GLU A 131 4.33 -14.14 -6.36
CA GLU A 131 3.93 -15.33 -5.60
C GLU A 131 2.89 -15.00 -4.53
N ALA A 132 3.09 -13.91 -3.77
CA ALA A 132 2.13 -13.48 -2.77
C ALA A 132 0.79 -13.06 -3.39
N ALA A 133 0.79 -12.45 -4.57
CA ALA A 133 -0.41 -12.10 -5.32
C ALA A 133 -1.18 -13.35 -5.74
N TRP A 134 -0.47 -14.34 -6.29
CA TRP A 134 -1.07 -15.64 -6.64
C TRP A 134 -1.71 -16.32 -5.44
N GLN A 135 -0.98 -16.42 -4.32
CA GLN A 135 -1.50 -16.99 -3.08
C GLN A 135 -2.69 -16.21 -2.52
N ALA A 136 -2.66 -14.86 -2.58
CA ALA A 136 -3.75 -14.02 -2.11
C ALA A 136 -5.07 -14.29 -2.86
N VAL A 137 -5.00 -14.44 -4.18
CA VAL A 137 -6.17 -14.74 -5.02
C VAL A 137 -6.79 -16.10 -4.68
N HIS A 138 -5.97 -17.09 -4.28
CA HIS A 138 -6.40 -18.45 -3.97
C HIS A 138 -6.60 -18.72 -2.46
N SER A 139 -6.65 -17.69 -1.65
CA SER A 139 -6.84 -17.79 -0.20
C SER A 139 -8.05 -16.98 0.28
N ASP A 140 -8.51 -17.28 1.50
CA ASP A 140 -9.56 -16.50 2.16
C ASP A 140 -9.04 -15.24 2.89
N ARG A 141 -7.76 -14.91 2.73
CA ARG A 141 -7.19 -13.73 3.37
C ARG A 141 -7.59 -12.47 2.61
N LEU A 142 -8.28 -11.57 3.29
CA LEU A 142 -8.66 -10.27 2.72
C LEU A 142 -7.43 -9.41 2.39
N HIS A 143 -6.43 -9.37 3.29
CA HIS A 143 -5.20 -8.58 3.14
C HIS A 143 -3.97 -9.44 3.31
N THR A 144 -3.02 -9.36 2.39
CA THR A 144 -1.76 -10.12 2.39
C THR A 144 -0.56 -9.19 2.48
N PRO A 145 0.04 -8.99 3.68
CA PRO A 145 1.30 -8.26 3.82
C PRO A 145 2.45 -9.00 3.13
N VAL A 146 3.24 -8.28 2.30
CA VAL A 146 4.36 -8.85 1.52
C VAL A 146 5.69 -8.29 2.00
N GLY A 147 6.65 -9.17 2.25
CA GLY A 147 7.96 -8.85 2.81
C GLY A 147 7.95 -8.80 4.35
N LYS A 148 9.14 -8.92 4.94
CA LYS A 148 9.29 -8.96 6.42
C LYS A 148 8.85 -7.66 7.08
N THR A 149 9.14 -6.53 6.46
CA THR A 149 8.77 -5.20 6.98
C THR A 149 7.24 -5.05 7.06
N ALA A 150 6.50 -5.39 5.99
CA ALA A 150 5.04 -5.30 6.00
C ALA A 150 4.40 -6.24 7.05
N LYS A 151 4.92 -7.47 7.18
CA LYS A 151 4.46 -8.43 8.19
C LYS A 151 4.70 -7.92 9.62
N LYS A 152 5.88 -7.33 9.89
CA LYS A 152 6.19 -6.71 11.19
C LYS A 152 5.26 -5.51 11.48
N VAL A 153 5.03 -4.66 10.50
CA VAL A 153 4.13 -3.50 10.63
C VAL A 153 2.69 -3.98 10.91
N ALA A 154 2.21 -4.99 10.21
CA ALA A 154 0.88 -5.56 10.43
C ALA A 154 0.71 -6.12 11.85
N PHE A 155 1.70 -6.84 12.35
CA PHE A 155 1.69 -7.33 13.73
C PHE A 155 1.75 -6.17 14.74
N ALA A 156 2.71 -5.26 14.57
CA ALA A 156 2.95 -4.19 15.54
C ALA A 156 1.80 -3.17 15.59
N SER A 157 1.16 -2.86 14.45
CA SER A 157 0.01 -1.94 14.41
C SER A 157 -1.19 -2.48 15.19
N ARG A 158 -1.36 -3.79 15.22
CA ARG A 158 -2.46 -4.45 15.94
C ARG A 158 -2.17 -4.61 17.44
N TRP A 159 -0.96 -5.01 17.80
CA TRP A 159 -0.66 -5.45 19.14
C TRP A 159 0.20 -4.46 19.96
N LEU A 160 0.93 -3.57 19.27
CA LEU A 160 1.89 -2.67 19.89
C LEU A 160 1.74 -1.21 19.39
N PRO A 161 0.52 -0.65 19.28
CA PRO A 161 0.31 0.66 18.64
C PRO A 161 1.04 1.79 19.36
N GLY A 162 1.14 1.72 20.69
CA GLY A 162 1.89 2.70 21.48
C GLY A 162 3.39 2.72 21.20
N GLN A 163 3.98 1.54 20.97
CA GLN A 163 5.40 1.43 20.61
C GLN A 163 5.65 1.94 19.19
N MET A 164 4.77 1.62 18.24
CA MET A 164 4.86 2.16 16.88
C MET A 164 4.82 3.68 16.87
N ARG A 165 3.87 4.28 17.59
CA ARG A 165 3.77 5.75 17.72
C ARG A 165 5.06 6.35 18.30
N LYS A 166 5.62 5.74 19.35
CA LYS A 166 6.88 6.20 19.97
C LYS A 166 8.05 6.13 18.99
N GLN A 167 8.16 5.04 18.23
CA GLN A 167 9.21 4.87 17.22
C GLN A 167 9.05 5.83 16.05
N ALA A 168 7.83 6.02 15.53
CA ALA A 168 7.57 6.98 14.46
C ALA A 168 7.99 8.41 14.84
N ARG A 169 7.60 8.86 16.05
CA ARG A 169 8.01 10.17 16.58
C ARG A 169 9.52 10.30 16.74
N LYS A 170 10.20 9.25 17.20
CA LYS A 170 11.66 9.27 17.35
C LYS A 170 12.38 9.39 16.00
N ARG A 171 11.90 8.68 14.97
CA ARG A 171 12.46 8.77 13.61
C ARG A 171 12.29 10.16 13.02
N ALA A 172 11.07 10.70 13.07
CA ALA A 172 10.80 12.06 12.60
C ALA A 172 11.67 13.12 13.30
N ALA A 173 11.90 12.98 14.61
CA ALA A 173 12.77 13.90 15.36
C ALA A 173 14.26 13.81 14.99
N LEU A 174 14.69 12.70 14.39
CA LEU A 174 16.07 12.49 13.90
C LEU A 174 16.24 12.87 12.42
N GLY A 175 15.20 13.37 11.77
CA GLY A 175 15.22 13.69 10.34
C GLY A 175 15.44 12.46 9.46
N VAL A 176 15.13 11.27 9.95
CA VAL A 176 15.21 10.00 9.24
C VAL A 176 13.80 9.65 8.75
N ASP A 177 13.35 10.40 7.75
CA ASP A 177 12.08 10.16 7.06
C ASP A 177 12.33 9.58 5.66
#